data_e05cf35c070289273276ccaddd8ae89b
#
_entry.id   e05cf35c070289273276ccaddd8ae89b
#
_cell.length_a   1.000
_cell.length_b   1.000
_cell.length_c   1.000
_cell.angle_alpha   90.00
_cell.angle_beta   90.00
_cell.angle_gamma   90.00
#
_symmetry.space_group_name_H-M   'P 1'
#
loop_
_entity.id
_entity.type
_entity.pdbx_description
1 polymer ?
#
loop_
_entity_poly.entity_id
_entity_poly.type
_entity_poly.pdbx_seq_one_letter_code
_entity_poly.pdbx_strand_id
1 'polypeptide(L)'
;MLEKAKSNLKYVFNPKSVAVIGASRDPKKVGHIILQNYIDGGYPGKIYPVNNKSTGPIMGLRTYKSVKEIKKSIDLAVIAIPAAAVPQVLNECGEVGVKGAVVVSG
;
A
#
# COMPACT_ATOMS: atom_id res chain seq x y z
N MET A 1 -12.94 -15.56 -16.99
CA MET A 1 -13.30 -14.73 -15.82
C MET A 1 -12.92 -15.36 -14.50
N LEU A 2 -13.34 -16.58 -14.23
CA LEU A 2 -13.05 -17.24 -12.95
C LEU A 2 -11.56 -17.45 -12.73
N GLU A 3 -10.83 -17.86 -13.76
CA GLU A 3 -9.38 -18.05 -13.66
C GLU A 3 -8.65 -16.75 -13.35
N LYS A 4 -9.06 -15.65 -13.98
CA LYS A 4 -8.46 -14.36 -13.73
C LYS A 4 -8.75 -13.88 -12.30
N ALA A 5 -9.96 -14.10 -11.80
CA ALA A 5 -10.32 -13.76 -10.43
C ALA A 5 -9.48 -14.54 -9.42
N LYS A 6 -9.29 -15.85 -9.63
CA LYS A 6 -8.45 -16.66 -8.75
C LYS A 6 -6.99 -16.20 -8.80
N SER A 7 -6.50 -15.86 -9.99
CA SER A 7 -5.14 -15.36 -10.16
C SER A 7 -4.93 -14.05 -9.40
N ASN A 8 -5.92 -13.15 -9.42
CA ASN A 8 -5.83 -11.88 -8.71
C ASN A 8 -5.92 -12.04 -7.19
N LEU A 9 -6.71 -13.00 -6.71
CA LEU A 9 -6.89 -13.23 -5.28
C LEU A 9 -5.58 -13.59 -4.58
N LYS A 10 -4.67 -14.29 -5.24
CA LYS A 10 -3.41 -14.66 -4.62
C LYS A 10 -2.58 -13.44 -4.22
N TYR A 11 -2.69 -12.34 -4.96
CA TYR A 11 -1.96 -11.11 -4.65
C TYR A 11 -2.55 -10.37 -3.45
N VAL A 12 -3.83 -10.61 -3.14
CA VAL A 12 -4.48 -10.03 -1.97
C VAL A 12 -4.16 -10.85 -0.72
N PHE A 13 -4.21 -12.17 -0.82
CA PHE A 13 -4.05 -13.05 0.34
C PHE A 13 -2.61 -13.45 0.63
N ASN A 14 -1.74 -13.40 -0.37
CA ASN A 14 -0.33 -13.79 -0.18
C ASN A 14 0.59 -12.89 -0.98
N PRO A 15 0.58 -11.58 -0.71
CA PRO A 15 1.42 -10.64 -1.45
C PRO A 15 2.88 -10.78 -1.07
N LYS A 16 3.78 -10.64 -2.05
CA LYS A 16 5.21 -10.60 -1.82
C LYS A 16 5.73 -9.18 -1.60
N SER A 17 4.92 -8.18 -1.94
CA SER A 17 5.24 -6.78 -1.71
C SER A 17 3.94 -6.02 -1.46
N VAL A 18 4.00 -5.07 -0.53
CA VAL A 18 2.84 -4.28 -0.12
C VAL A 18 3.21 -2.81 -0.11
N ALA A 19 2.39 -1.98 -0.75
CA ALA A 19 2.47 -0.54 -0.60
C ALA A 19 1.36 -0.10 0.36
N VAL A 20 1.73 0.57 1.44
CA VAL A 20 0.76 1.13 2.39
C VAL A 20 0.59 2.61 2.05
N ILE A 21 -0.48 2.95 1.35
CA ILE A 21 -0.74 4.30 0.86
C ILE A 21 -1.59 5.03 1.90
N GLY A 22 -1.04 6.13 2.41
CA GLY A 22 -1.57 6.81 3.58
C GLY A 22 -0.83 6.45 4.85
N ALA A 23 0.35 5.86 4.71
CA ALA A 23 1.23 5.58 5.85
C ALA A 23 1.53 6.87 6.60
N SER A 24 1.59 6.80 7.93
CA SER A 24 1.73 8.00 8.77
C SER A 24 2.54 7.70 10.02
N ARG A 25 3.23 8.72 10.51
CA ARG A 25 3.89 8.66 11.83
C ARG A 25 2.90 8.84 12.97
N ASP A 26 1.71 9.37 12.68
CA ASP A 26 0.68 9.62 13.68
C ASP A 26 -0.02 8.32 14.06
N PRO A 27 0.14 7.84 15.32
CA PRO A 27 -0.43 6.57 15.73
C PRO A 27 -1.96 6.52 15.72
N LYS A 28 -2.61 7.67 15.58
CA LYS A 28 -4.07 7.74 15.48
C LYS A 28 -4.57 7.46 14.06
N LYS A 29 -3.69 7.50 13.07
CA LYS A 29 -4.09 7.30 11.67
C LYS A 29 -4.14 5.82 11.32
N VAL A 30 -5.12 5.46 10.50
CA VAL A 30 -5.30 4.09 10.04
C VAL A 30 -4.07 3.57 9.31
N GLY A 31 -3.46 4.43 8.48
CA GLY A 31 -2.25 4.04 7.75
C GLY A 31 -1.08 3.69 8.67
N HIS A 32 -0.97 4.36 9.81
CA HIS A 32 0.03 4.02 10.82
C HIS A 32 -0.22 2.63 11.41
N ILE A 33 -1.48 2.38 11.78
CA ILE A 33 -1.87 1.10 12.39
C ILE A 33 -1.61 -0.06 11.41
N ILE A 34 -1.97 0.11 10.16
CA ILE A 34 -1.74 -0.91 9.15
C ILE A 34 -0.26 -1.20 8.96
N LEU A 35 0.55 -0.14 8.83
CA LEU A 35 1.99 -0.29 8.67
C LEU A 35 2.61 -0.99 9.87
N GLN A 36 2.23 -0.58 11.07
CA GLN A 36 2.71 -1.19 12.32
C GLN A 36 2.36 -2.67 12.39
N ASN A 37 1.15 -3.04 11.96
CA ASN A 37 0.71 -4.43 11.97
C ASN A 37 1.54 -5.29 11.02
N TYR A 38 1.89 -4.79 9.84
CA TYR A 38 2.77 -5.53 8.94
C TYR A 38 4.14 -5.76 9.56
N ILE A 39 4.70 -4.74 10.20
CA ILE A 39 6.03 -4.82 10.81
C ILE A 39 6.00 -5.76 12.01
N ASP A 40 5.05 -5.57 12.93
CA ASP A 40 4.96 -6.36 14.15
C ASP A 40 4.59 -7.81 13.88
N GLY A 41 3.82 -8.06 12.84
CA GLY A 41 3.43 -9.40 12.43
C GLY A 41 4.53 -10.18 11.74
N GLY A 42 5.70 -9.58 11.52
CA GLY A 42 6.82 -10.25 10.87
C GLY A 42 6.57 -10.55 9.39
N TYR A 43 5.84 -9.66 8.70
CA TYR A 43 5.59 -9.84 7.28
C TYR A 43 6.93 -10.00 6.52
N PRO A 44 7.13 -11.11 5.79
CA PRO A 44 8.44 -11.40 5.18
C PRO A 44 8.70 -10.66 3.87
N GLY A 45 7.69 -10.04 3.29
CA GLY A 45 7.81 -9.36 2.00
C GLY A 45 8.34 -7.94 2.13
N LYS A 46 8.34 -7.23 1.01
CA LYS A 46 8.76 -5.82 0.97
C LYS A 46 7.58 -4.93 1.33
N ILE A 47 7.84 -3.92 2.15
CA ILE A 47 6.84 -2.94 2.57
C ILE A 47 7.27 -1.57 2.07
N TYR A 48 6.37 -0.90 1.35
CA TYR A 48 6.63 0.43 0.79
C TYR A 48 5.63 1.43 1.36
N PRO A 49 6.02 2.20 2.39
CA PRO A 49 5.14 3.27 2.89
C PRO A 49 5.02 4.39 1.86
N VAL A 50 3.80 4.86 1.65
CA VAL A 50 3.52 5.97 0.72
C VAL A 50 2.76 7.07 1.47
N ASN A 51 3.31 8.28 1.44
CA ASN A 51 2.68 9.46 2.02
C ASN A 51 3.10 10.68 1.20
N ASN A 52 2.13 11.35 0.58
CA ASN A 52 2.41 12.46 -0.33
C ASN A 52 2.98 13.71 0.36
N LYS A 53 2.89 13.79 1.67
CA LYS A 53 3.38 14.93 2.45
C LYS A 53 4.62 14.59 3.28
N SER A 54 5.04 13.34 3.28
CA SER A 54 6.13 12.91 4.14
C SER A 54 7.49 13.37 3.65
N THR A 55 8.32 13.76 4.60
CA THR A 55 9.73 14.04 4.38
C THR A 55 10.52 13.13 5.30
N GLY A 56 11.16 12.11 4.76
CA GLY A 56 11.96 11.19 5.53
C GLY A 56 11.23 9.89 5.88
N PRO A 57 11.92 8.96 6.56
CA PRO A 57 11.39 7.61 6.80
C PRO A 57 10.25 7.58 7.80
N ILE A 58 9.42 6.54 7.67
CA ILE A 58 8.39 6.22 8.65
C ILE A 58 8.73 4.84 9.21
N MET A 59 8.83 4.73 10.53
CA MET A 59 9.18 3.47 11.22
C MET A 59 10.46 2.84 10.65
N GLY A 60 11.45 3.68 10.31
CA GLY A 60 12.72 3.21 9.76
C GLY A 60 12.67 2.79 8.30
N LEU A 61 11.53 2.89 7.65
CA LEU A 61 11.37 2.51 6.25
C LEU A 61 11.36 3.74 5.36
N ARG A 62 12.05 3.65 4.21
CA ARG A 62 12.02 4.70 3.21
C ARG A 62 10.58 4.94 2.78
N THR A 63 10.17 6.22 2.74
CA THR A 63 8.81 6.61 2.37
C THR A 63 8.80 7.25 0.99
N TYR A 64 7.79 6.93 0.21
CA TYR A 64 7.60 7.44 -1.14
C TYR A 64 6.41 8.40 -1.17
N LYS A 65 6.48 9.42 -2.01
CA LYS A 65 5.37 10.37 -2.13
C LYS A 65 4.23 9.85 -2.99
N SER A 66 4.52 8.91 -3.87
CA SER A 66 3.54 8.29 -4.75
C SER A 66 3.99 6.87 -5.05
N VAL A 67 3.04 5.98 -5.28
CA VAL A 67 3.32 4.63 -5.73
C VAL A 67 4.13 4.63 -7.03
N LYS A 68 4.02 5.69 -7.82
CA LYS A 68 4.77 5.85 -9.07
C LYS A 68 6.27 5.98 -8.86
N GLU A 69 6.71 6.38 -7.66
CA GLU A 69 8.13 6.55 -7.35
C GLU A 69 8.81 5.26 -6.93
N ILE A 70 8.05 4.22 -6.62
CA ILE A 70 8.62 3.00 -6.03
C ILE A 70 9.51 2.24 -7.01
N LYS A 71 9.19 2.19 -8.28
CA LYS A 71 9.99 1.55 -9.35
C LYS A 71 10.26 0.06 -9.11
N LYS A 72 9.41 -0.61 -8.34
CA LYS A 72 9.46 -2.04 -8.06
C LYS A 72 8.08 -2.63 -8.27
N SER A 73 8.02 -3.93 -8.51
CA SER A 73 6.75 -4.64 -8.62
C SER A 73 6.02 -4.61 -7.28
N ILE A 74 4.74 -4.29 -7.30
CA ILE A 74 3.90 -4.23 -6.10
C ILE A 74 2.73 -5.17 -6.29
N ASP A 75 2.62 -6.15 -5.40
CA ASP A 75 1.54 -7.12 -5.45
C ASP A 75 0.23 -6.54 -4.89
N LEU A 76 0.32 -5.82 -3.78
CA LEU A 76 -0.87 -5.31 -3.11
C LEU A 76 -0.67 -3.86 -2.68
N ALA A 77 -1.64 -3.01 -2.97
CA ALA A 77 -1.71 -1.66 -2.41
C ALA A 77 -2.83 -1.64 -1.37
N VAL A 78 -2.49 -1.29 -0.13
CA VAL A 78 -3.46 -1.06 0.92
C VAL A 78 -3.65 0.45 1.04
N ILE A 79 -4.84 0.92 0.69
CA ILE A 79 -5.12 2.36 0.51
C ILE A 79 -5.92 2.87 1.70
N ALA A 80 -5.29 3.71 2.52
CA ALA A 80 -5.87 4.27 3.74
C ALA A 80 -5.80 5.80 3.69
N ILE A 81 -6.54 6.39 2.75
CA ILE A 81 -6.58 7.83 2.51
C ILE A 81 -8.04 8.30 2.44
N PRO A 82 -8.30 9.61 2.53
CA PRO A 82 -9.66 10.12 2.38
C PRO A 82 -10.30 9.68 1.07
N ALA A 83 -11.61 9.41 1.12
CA ALA A 83 -12.36 8.84 -0.01
C ALA A 83 -12.20 9.64 -1.30
N ALA A 84 -12.14 10.97 -1.18
CA ALA A 84 -12.02 11.84 -2.36
C ALA A 84 -10.72 11.63 -3.13
N ALA A 85 -9.66 11.16 -2.46
CA ALA A 85 -8.36 10.94 -3.08
C ALA A 85 -8.20 9.53 -3.66
N VAL A 86 -9.10 8.61 -3.35
CA VAL A 86 -8.98 7.20 -3.74
C VAL A 86 -8.97 7.00 -5.26
N PRO A 87 -9.87 7.63 -6.04
CA PRO A 87 -9.86 7.39 -7.49
C PRO A 87 -8.54 7.69 -8.16
N GLN A 88 -7.90 8.81 -7.79
CA GLN A 88 -6.61 9.18 -8.37
C GLN A 88 -5.53 8.16 -8.01
N VAL A 89 -5.51 7.71 -6.75
CA VAL A 89 -4.52 6.73 -6.30
C VAL A 89 -4.72 5.38 -6.98
N LEU A 90 -5.97 4.95 -7.16
CA LEU A 90 -6.25 3.73 -7.92
C LEU A 90 -5.76 3.84 -9.36
N ASN A 91 -5.93 5.02 -9.97
CA ASN A 91 -5.42 5.26 -11.30
C ASN A 91 -3.90 5.14 -11.36
N GLU A 92 -3.20 5.72 -10.40
CA GLU A 92 -1.74 5.61 -10.30
C GLU A 92 -1.30 4.17 -10.11
N CYS A 93 -2.00 3.42 -9.27
CA CYS A 93 -1.72 1.99 -9.09
C CYS A 93 -1.86 1.23 -10.41
N GLY A 94 -2.89 1.52 -11.17
CA GLY A 94 -3.09 0.91 -12.47
C GLY A 94 -1.96 1.22 -13.45
N GLU A 95 -1.51 2.48 -13.44
CA GLU A 95 -0.42 2.92 -14.32
C GLU A 95 0.88 2.16 -14.07
N VAL A 96 1.18 1.82 -12.83
CA VAL A 96 2.44 1.15 -12.48
C VAL A 96 2.28 -0.37 -12.33
N GLY A 97 1.10 -0.90 -12.64
CA GLY A 97 0.90 -2.34 -12.67
C GLY A 97 0.75 -3.00 -11.32
N VAL A 98 0.24 -2.30 -10.31
CA VAL A 98 -0.10 -2.90 -9.03
C VAL A 98 -1.15 -3.99 -9.27
N LYS A 99 -0.94 -5.17 -8.68
CA LYS A 99 -1.72 -6.36 -9.02
C LYS A 99 -3.04 -6.46 -8.28
N GLY A 100 -3.11 -5.91 -7.09
CA GLY A 100 -4.35 -5.86 -6.32
C GLY A 100 -4.38 -4.66 -5.42
N ALA A 101 -5.58 -4.21 -5.05
CA ALA A 101 -5.73 -3.07 -4.16
C ALA A 101 -6.89 -3.31 -3.19
N VAL A 102 -6.68 -2.89 -1.95
CA VAL A 102 -7.72 -2.93 -0.91
C VAL A 102 -7.86 -1.51 -0.38
N VAL A 103 -9.08 -1.00 -0.36
CA VAL A 103 -9.37 0.32 0.19
C VAL A 103 -9.89 0.14 1.61
N VAL A 104 -9.23 0.78 2.55
CA VAL A 104 -9.62 0.73 3.96
C VAL A 104 -10.24 2.07 4.32
N SER A 105 -11.52 2.07 4.64
CA SER A 105 -12.21 3.26 5.12
C SER A 105 -12.10 3.33 6.63
N GLY A 106 -11.74 4.49 7.12
CA GLY A 106 -11.56 4.62 8.55
C GLY A 106 -12.19 5.85 9.11
#